data_0334c034d503443938a9f84ebe956e1a
#
_entry.id   0334c034d503443938a9f84ebe956e1a
#
_cell.length_a   1.000
_cell.length_b   1.000
_cell.length_c   1.000
_cell.angle_alpha   90.00
_cell.angle_beta   90.00
_cell.angle_gamma   90.00
#
_symmetry.space_group_name_H-M   'P 1'
#
loop_
_entity.id
_entity.type
_entity.pdbx_description
1 polymer ?
#
loop_
_entity_poly.entity_id
_entity_poly.type
_entity_poly.pdbx_seq_one_letter_code
_entity_poly.pdbx_strand_id
1 'polypeptide(L)'
;MQYIKRGRQYTFDGFEVTKFNSKAFDAAKKFAENADSKPLALFGGTATGKTHLLYAVKNMIEQNEPKLTVILTTAAEMRTSLVNTLQNGGTAEQFREKYMHADVLLVDDIQELFGKKAIQNELILLFNSFYESGKRFMMTSSQKEANCGMRRRLVSRSFWGDFSVISKPYIHAQ
;
A
#
# COMPACT_ATOMS: atom_id res chain seq x y z
N MET A 1 12.95 -3.14 -16.31
CA MET A 1 13.26 -1.75 -16.73
C MET A 1 12.03 -0.91 -17.14
N GLN A 2 10.89 -1.52 -17.47
CA GLN A 2 9.65 -0.82 -17.89
C GLN A 2 8.83 -0.24 -16.72
N TYR A 3 8.90 -0.82 -15.52
CA TYR A 3 8.17 -0.35 -14.33
C TYR A 3 8.66 1.01 -13.81
N ILE A 4 9.96 1.29 -13.90
CA ILE A 4 10.56 2.54 -13.39
C ILE A 4 10.11 3.77 -14.21
N LYS A 5 9.85 3.62 -15.51
CA LYS A 5 9.38 4.73 -16.37
C LYS A 5 7.91 5.07 -16.14
N ARG A 6 7.04 4.09 -15.82
CA ARG A 6 5.60 4.34 -15.57
C ARG A 6 5.36 5.07 -14.25
N GLY A 7 6.10 4.74 -13.19
CA GLY A 7 5.88 5.33 -11.88
C GLY A 7 6.14 6.84 -11.80
N ARG A 8 7.05 7.38 -12.60
CA ARG A 8 7.36 8.84 -12.62
C ARG A 8 6.26 9.70 -13.23
N GLN A 9 5.32 9.11 -13.97
CA GLN A 9 4.19 9.83 -14.58
C GLN A 9 3.01 10.00 -13.60
N TYR A 10 2.97 9.22 -12.52
CA TYR A 10 1.88 9.28 -11.55
C TYR A 10 2.19 10.29 -10.47
N THR A 11 1.52 11.44 -10.57
CA THR A 11 1.60 12.54 -9.60
C THR A 11 0.20 12.89 -9.12
N PHE A 12 0.11 13.63 -8.02
CA PHE A 12 -1.18 14.17 -7.57
C PHE A 12 -1.77 15.16 -8.58
N ASP A 13 -0.94 15.97 -9.24
CA ASP A 13 -1.40 16.92 -10.25
C ASP A 13 -1.92 16.25 -11.52
N GLY A 14 -1.40 15.07 -11.84
CA GLY A 14 -1.86 14.24 -12.97
C GLY A 14 -3.07 13.36 -12.66
N PHE A 15 -3.60 13.40 -11.44
CA PHE A 15 -4.74 12.59 -11.03
C PHE A 15 -6.06 13.30 -11.27
N GLU A 16 -6.98 12.66 -11.98
CA GLU A 16 -8.32 13.20 -12.21
C GLU A 16 -9.21 13.01 -10.98
N VAL A 17 -9.45 14.10 -10.26
CA VAL A 17 -10.28 14.10 -9.05
C VAL A 17 -11.76 14.19 -9.43
N THR A 18 -12.56 13.27 -8.91
CA THR A 18 -14.01 13.21 -9.08
C THR A 18 -14.70 13.11 -7.70
N LYS A 19 -16.02 13.30 -7.66
CA LYS A 19 -16.79 13.11 -6.41
C LYS A 19 -16.69 11.67 -5.83
N PHE A 20 -16.24 10.71 -6.62
CA PHE A 20 -16.14 9.29 -6.20
C PHE A 20 -14.76 8.93 -5.62
N ASN A 21 -13.73 9.72 -5.91
CA ASN A 21 -12.36 9.45 -5.49
C ASN A 21 -11.72 10.59 -4.68
N SER A 22 -12.40 11.74 -4.52
CA SER A 22 -11.86 12.91 -3.83
C SER A 22 -11.40 12.59 -2.41
N LYS A 23 -12.17 11.81 -1.65
CA LYS A 23 -11.77 11.41 -0.28
C LYS A 23 -10.49 10.57 -0.27
N ALA A 24 -10.32 9.66 -1.25
CA ALA A 24 -9.12 8.85 -1.38
C ALA A 24 -7.92 9.71 -1.80
N PHE A 25 -8.13 10.67 -2.69
CA PHE A 25 -7.13 11.64 -3.09
C PHE A 25 -6.65 12.47 -1.90
N ASP A 26 -7.58 13.05 -1.13
CA ASP A 26 -7.26 13.88 0.04
C ASP A 26 -6.54 13.07 1.12
N ALA A 27 -6.99 11.83 1.39
CA ALA A 27 -6.35 10.93 2.34
C ALA A 27 -4.92 10.57 1.91
N ALA A 28 -4.72 10.23 0.63
CA ALA A 28 -3.40 9.90 0.10
C ALA A 28 -2.45 11.12 0.13
N LYS A 29 -2.95 12.30 -0.21
CA LYS A 29 -2.17 13.54 -0.17
C LYS A 29 -1.76 13.89 1.26
N LYS A 30 -2.71 13.85 2.21
CA LYS A 30 -2.44 14.05 3.64
C LYS A 30 -1.41 13.05 4.18
N PHE A 31 -1.52 11.77 3.76
CA PHE A 31 -0.55 10.74 4.14
C PHE A 31 0.85 11.05 3.62
N ALA A 32 0.98 11.56 2.41
CA ALA A 32 2.28 11.93 1.83
C ALA A 32 2.90 13.16 2.49
N GLU A 33 2.07 14.13 2.91
CA GLU A 33 2.51 15.42 3.47
C GLU A 33 2.84 15.38 4.97
N ASN A 34 2.32 14.36 5.71
CA ASN A 34 2.44 14.33 7.16
C ASN A 34 3.24 13.09 7.63
N ALA A 35 4.39 13.34 8.26
CA ALA A 35 5.25 12.29 8.82
C ALA A 35 4.55 11.45 9.90
N ASP A 36 3.64 12.04 10.68
CA ASP A 36 2.86 11.37 11.73
C ASP A 36 1.57 10.75 11.20
N SER A 37 1.47 10.52 9.90
CA SER A 37 0.29 9.93 9.30
C SER A 37 0.03 8.53 9.83
N LYS A 38 -1.23 8.29 10.19
CA LYS A 38 -1.71 6.94 10.49
C LYS A 38 -1.64 6.06 9.23
N PRO A 39 -1.52 4.74 9.38
CA PRO A 39 -1.58 3.82 8.24
C PRO A 39 -2.81 4.07 7.38
N LEU A 40 -2.64 4.00 6.05
CA LEU A 40 -3.70 4.26 5.09
C LEU A 40 -4.00 3.02 4.25
N ALA A 41 -5.29 2.70 4.10
CA ALA A 41 -5.73 1.66 3.19
C ALA A 41 -6.72 2.22 2.16
N LEU A 42 -6.44 2.03 0.87
CA LEU A 42 -7.33 2.40 -0.24
C LEU A 42 -8.02 1.16 -0.80
N PHE A 43 -9.34 1.17 -0.75
CA PHE A 43 -10.18 0.13 -1.31
C PHE A 43 -10.99 0.65 -2.51
N GLY A 44 -11.18 -0.19 -3.52
CA GLY A 44 -11.99 0.19 -4.67
C GLY A 44 -11.81 -0.80 -5.81
N GLY A 45 -12.76 -0.86 -6.73
CA GLY A 45 -12.71 -1.75 -7.89
C GLY A 45 -11.44 -1.57 -8.74
N THR A 46 -11.27 -2.43 -9.72
CA THR A 46 -10.19 -2.32 -10.71
C THR A 46 -10.27 -0.98 -11.45
N ALA A 47 -9.14 -0.43 -11.84
CA ALA A 47 -9.02 0.83 -12.62
C ALA A 47 -9.60 2.09 -11.94
N THR A 48 -9.70 2.12 -10.62
CA THR A 48 -10.20 3.30 -9.87
C THR A 48 -9.11 4.29 -9.46
N GLY A 49 -7.87 4.10 -9.91
CA GLY A 49 -6.76 5.02 -9.63
C GLY A 49 -5.95 4.74 -8.36
N LYS A 50 -6.20 3.62 -7.64
CA LYS A 50 -5.46 3.27 -6.41
C LYS A 50 -3.95 3.20 -6.61
N THR A 51 -3.52 2.46 -7.63
CA THR A 51 -2.09 2.36 -8.01
C THR A 51 -1.51 3.71 -8.38
N HIS A 52 -2.27 4.58 -9.09
CA HIS A 52 -1.83 5.95 -9.36
C HIS A 52 -1.57 6.72 -8.07
N LEU A 53 -2.54 6.72 -7.15
CA LEU A 53 -2.38 7.40 -5.85
C LEU A 53 -1.20 6.84 -5.04
N LEU A 54 -0.98 5.53 -5.06
CA LEU A 54 0.15 4.90 -4.38
C LEU A 54 1.50 5.40 -4.93
N TYR A 55 1.65 5.48 -6.26
CA TYR A 55 2.83 6.05 -6.90
C TYR A 55 2.95 7.57 -6.69
N ALA A 56 1.84 8.31 -6.68
CA ALA A 56 1.85 9.74 -6.38
C ALA A 56 2.36 10.03 -4.97
N VAL A 57 1.94 9.22 -4.00
CA VAL A 57 2.45 9.25 -2.62
C VAL A 57 3.96 9.01 -2.59
N LYS A 58 4.43 7.93 -3.23
CA LYS A 58 5.85 7.63 -3.33
C LYS A 58 6.65 8.82 -3.89
N ASN A 59 6.22 9.32 -5.05
CA ASN A 59 6.92 10.39 -5.74
C ASN A 59 6.98 11.68 -4.91
N MET A 60 5.88 12.04 -4.23
CA MET A 60 5.82 13.22 -3.37
C MET A 60 6.75 13.08 -2.15
N ILE A 61 6.75 11.93 -1.48
CA ILE A 61 7.63 11.70 -0.32
C ILE A 61 9.09 11.74 -0.74
N GLU A 62 9.48 11.05 -1.82
CA GLU A 62 10.86 11.05 -2.32
C GLU A 62 11.34 12.45 -2.74
N GLN A 63 10.42 13.30 -3.22
CA GLN A 63 10.73 14.67 -3.58
C GLN A 63 10.88 15.59 -2.36
N ASN A 64 9.97 15.48 -1.40
CA ASN A 64 9.90 16.39 -0.26
C ASN A 64 10.82 15.95 0.90
N GLU A 65 11.03 14.65 1.05
CA GLU A 65 11.78 14.02 2.13
C GLU A 65 12.84 13.04 1.57
N PRO A 66 13.85 13.53 0.81
CA PRO A 66 14.78 12.66 0.05
C PRO A 66 15.70 11.80 0.93
N LYS A 67 15.69 12.00 2.23
CA LYS A 67 16.42 11.17 3.20
C LYS A 67 15.67 9.91 3.62
N LEU A 68 14.36 9.86 3.36
CA LEU A 68 13.56 8.71 3.72
C LEU A 68 13.70 7.59 2.71
N THR A 69 13.77 6.37 3.22
CA THR A 69 13.74 5.16 2.39
C THR A 69 12.29 4.75 2.16
N VAL A 70 11.81 4.90 0.93
CA VAL A 70 10.47 4.50 0.51
C VAL A 70 10.55 3.20 -0.28
N ILE A 71 9.90 2.15 0.22
CA ILE A 71 9.72 0.90 -0.54
C ILE A 71 8.28 0.85 -1.06
N LEU A 72 8.14 0.71 -2.38
CA LEU A 72 6.89 0.36 -3.04
C LEU A 72 7.03 -1.01 -3.65
N THR A 73 6.11 -1.90 -3.31
CA THR A 73 6.08 -3.29 -3.79
C THR A 73 4.64 -3.73 -4.04
N THR A 74 4.46 -4.79 -4.79
CA THR A 74 3.16 -5.46 -4.92
C THR A 74 3.06 -6.64 -3.97
N ALA A 75 1.85 -7.00 -3.57
CA ALA A 75 1.61 -8.19 -2.77
C ALA A 75 2.11 -9.47 -3.46
N ALA A 76 2.01 -9.53 -4.80
CA ALA A 76 2.56 -10.64 -5.59
C ALA A 76 4.08 -10.74 -5.49
N GLU A 77 4.80 -9.61 -5.58
CA GLU A 77 6.27 -9.56 -5.40
C GLU A 77 6.68 -9.97 -3.99
N MET A 78 5.96 -9.49 -2.96
CA MET A 78 6.19 -9.89 -1.57
C MET A 78 6.06 -11.40 -1.39
N ARG A 79 5.00 -12.00 -1.96
CA ARG A 79 4.79 -13.45 -1.92
C ARG A 79 5.94 -14.20 -2.60
N THR A 80 6.33 -13.77 -3.79
CA THR A 80 7.45 -14.37 -4.52
C THR A 80 8.75 -14.25 -3.72
N SER A 81 9.00 -13.11 -3.11
CA SER A 81 10.17 -12.88 -2.26
C SER A 81 10.19 -13.81 -1.05
N LEU A 82 9.05 -14.01 -0.36
CA LEU A 82 8.96 -14.96 0.77
C LEU A 82 9.25 -16.39 0.32
N VAL A 83 8.60 -16.84 -0.76
CA VAL A 83 8.81 -18.19 -1.31
C VAL A 83 10.28 -18.41 -1.67
N ASN A 84 10.91 -17.50 -2.39
CA ASN A 84 12.31 -17.58 -2.77
C ASN A 84 13.23 -17.61 -1.54
N THR A 85 12.96 -16.78 -0.53
CA THR A 85 13.74 -16.77 0.71
C THR A 85 13.70 -18.15 1.39
N LEU A 86 12.51 -18.73 1.54
CA LEU A 86 12.34 -20.03 2.20
C LEU A 86 12.93 -21.18 1.37
N GLN A 87 12.77 -21.19 0.05
CA GLN A 87 13.33 -22.21 -0.84
C GLN A 87 14.86 -22.21 -0.85
N ASN A 88 15.48 -21.06 -0.63
CA ASN A 88 16.94 -20.93 -0.53
C ASN A 88 17.47 -21.15 0.91
N GLY A 89 16.67 -21.75 1.78
CA GLY A 89 17.07 -22.08 3.16
C GLY A 89 17.06 -20.88 4.12
N GLY A 90 16.51 -19.75 3.72
CA GLY A 90 16.33 -18.57 4.56
C GLY A 90 15.08 -18.68 5.45
N THR A 91 14.85 -17.66 6.26
CA THR A 91 13.75 -17.60 7.23
C THR A 91 12.73 -16.48 6.88
N ALA A 92 11.53 -16.59 7.44
CA ALA A 92 10.53 -15.54 7.34
C ALA A 92 11.00 -14.21 7.98
N GLU A 93 11.86 -14.26 8.98
CA GLU A 93 12.50 -13.10 9.58
C GLU A 93 13.41 -12.37 8.58
N GLN A 94 14.28 -13.11 7.89
CA GLN A 94 15.11 -12.55 6.82
C GLN A 94 14.27 -11.92 5.68
N PHE A 95 13.10 -12.48 5.39
CA PHE A 95 12.15 -11.85 4.48
C PHE A 95 11.67 -10.50 5.03
N ARG A 96 11.27 -10.43 6.31
CA ARG A 96 10.79 -9.16 6.93
C ARG A 96 11.90 -8.12 6.97
N GLU A 97 13.13 -8.49 7.28
CA GLU A 97 14.29 -7.58 7.34
C GLU A 97 14.46 -6.78 6.04
N LYS A 98 14.12 -7.33 4.88
CA LYS A 98 14.18 -6.64 3.58
C LYS A 98 13.30 -5.38 3.54
N TYR A 99 12.23 -5.34 4.33
CA TYR A 99 11.28 -4.23 4.37
C TYR A 99 11.45 -3.33 5.60
N MET A 100 11.99 -3.90 6.68
CA MET A 100 12.11 -3.22 7.98
C MET A 100 13.02 -1.99 7.97
N HIS A 101 13.96 -1.90 7.03
CA HIS A 101 14.84 -0.72 6.90
C HIS A 101 14.14 0.47 6.24
N ALA A 102 12.97 0.29 5.63
CA ALA A 102 12.21 1.38 5.05
C ALA A 102 11.58 2.27 6.14
N ASP A 103 11.46 3.56 5.85
CA ASP A 103 10.70 4.52 6.64
C ASP A 103 9.23 4.56 6.20
N VAL A 104 8.99 4.24 4.94
CA VAL A 104 7.66 4.19 4.33
C VAL A 104 7.52 2.90 3.52
N LEU A 105 6.52 2.09 3.82
CA LEU A 105 6.18 0.88 3.06
C LEU A 105 4.83 1.04 2.37
N LEU A 106 4.83 0.90 1.06
CA LEU A 106 3.67 1.01 0.19
C LEU A 106 3.45 -0.36 -0.49
N VAL A 107 2.27 -0.96 -0.26
CA VAL A 107 1.95 -2.31 -0.79
C VAL A 107 0.74 -2.25 -1.70
N ASP A 108 0.92 -2.56 -2.97
CA ASP A 108 -0.16 -2.58 -3.96
C ASP A 108 -0.82 -3.96 -4.04
N ASP A 109 -2.12 -3.97 -4.29
CA ASP A 109 -2.94 -5.14 -4.62
C ASP A 109 -2.90 -6.27 -3.58
N ILE A 110 -3.13 -5.94 -2.29
CA ILE A 110 -3.09 -6.94 -1.20
C ILE A 110 -4.09 -8.09 -1.35
N GLN A 111 -5.13 -7.97 -2.20
CA GLN A 111 -6.06 -9.06 -2.50
C GLN A 111 -5.36 -10.29 -3.09
N GLU A 112 -4.18 -10.13 -3.68
CA GLU A 112 -3.35 -11.24 -4.18
C GLU A 112 -2.86 -12.18 -3.07
N LEU A 113 -2.92 -11.74 -1.81
CA LEU A 113 -2.56 -12.54 -0.63
C LEU A 113 -3.75 -13.26 0.00
N PHE A 114 -4.98 -13.01 -0.45
CA PHE A 114 -6.16 -13.62 0.16
C PHE A 114 -6.11 -15.14 0.06
N GLY A 115 -6.45 -15.83 1.16
CA GLY A 115 -6.34 -17.28 1.29
C GLY A 115 -4.91 -17.82 1.51
N LYS A 116 -3.88 -16.99 1.45
CA LYS A 116 -2.46 -17.39 1.60
C LYS A 116 -1.96 -17.04 3.00
N LYS A 117 -2.27 -17.86 3.98
CA LYS A 117 -2.06 -17.57 5.42
C LYS A 117 -0.62 -17.18 5.77
N ALA A 118 0.38 -17.86 5.21
CA ALA A 118 1.78 -17.60 5.55
C ALA A 118 2.17 -16.14 5.27
N ILE A 119 2.02 -15.69 4.02
CA ILE A 119 2.37 -14.32 3.64
C ILE A 119 1.45 -13.27 4.29
N GLN A 120 0.18 -13.60 4.53
CA GLN A 120 -0.72 -12.71 5.27
C GLN A 120 -0.23 -12.46 6.70
N ASN A 121 0.28 -13.49 7.39
CA ASN A 121 0.85 -13.33 8.72
C ASN A 121 2.10 -12.44 8.68
N GLU A 122 2.96 -12.62 7.68
CA GLU A 122 4.15 -11.77 7.51
C GLU A 122 3.80 -10.31 7.25
N LEU A 123 2.78 -10.05 6.42
CA LEU A 123 2.31 -8.68 6.20
C LEU A 123 1.74 -8.05 7.48
N ILE A 124 1.03 -8.83 8.30
CA ILE A 124 0.52 -8.35 9.60
C ILE A 124 1.67 -8.02 10.56
N LEU A 125 2.72 -8.84 10.59
CA LEU A 125 3.89 -8.58 11.43
C LEU A 125 4.64 -7.33 10.96
N LEU A 126 4.82 -7.14 9.65
CA LEU A 126 5.39 -5.92 9.08
C LEU A 126 4.55 -4.69 9.43
N PHE A 127 3.24 -4.75 9.24
CA PHE A 127 2.33 -3.69 9.59
C PHE A 127 2.46 -3.29 11.07
N ASN A 128 2.42 -4.27 11.97
CA ASN A 128 2.57 -4.02 13.41
C ASN A 128 3.89 -3.32 13.73
N SER A 129 4.98 -3.79 13.14
CA SER A 129 6.30 -3.23 13.35
C SER A 129 6.40 -1.78 12.84
N PHE A 130 5.87 -1.49 11.66
CA PHE A 130 5.82 -0.12 11.12
C PHE A 130 5.00 0.79 12.03
N TYR A 131 3.84 0.31 12.47
CA TYR A 131 2.96 1.06 13.37
C TYR A 131 3.63 1.38 14.71
N GLU A 132 4.21 0.36 15.36
CA GLU A 132 4.87 0.50 16.68
C GLU A 132 6.13 1.40 16.61
N SER A 133 6.80 1.43 15.46
CA SER A 133 7.99 2.27 15.22
C SER A 133 7.65 3.68 14.72
N GLY A 134 6.36 4.04 14.60
CA GLY A 134 5.93 5.33 14.04
C GLY A 134 6.28 5.52 12.57
N LYS A 135 6.55 4.44 11.82
CA LYS A 135 6.83 4.46 10.39
C LYS A 135 5.53 4.46 9.59
N ARG A 136 5.58 4.99 8.37
CA ARG A 136 4.41 5.11 7.50
C ARG A 136 4.12 3.81 6.74
N PHE A 137 2.86 3.40 6.70
CA PHE A 137 2.42 2.20 6.00
C PHE A 137 1.15 2.50 5.19
N MET A 138 1.15 2.17 3.90
CA MET A 138 -0.01 2.31 3.04
C MET A 138 -0.22 1.06 2.20
N MET A 139 -1.48 0.68 1.99
CA MET A 139 -1.83 -0.44 1.13
C MET A 139 -3.04 -0.16 0.25
N THR A 140 -3.16 -0.91 -0.84
CA THR A 140 -4.33 -0.87 -1.73
C THR A 140 -4.97 -2.24 -1.89
N SER A 141 -6.28 -2.27 -2.19
CA SER A 141 -6.98 -3.49 -2.57
C SER A 141 -8.09 -3.22 -3.60
N SER A 142 -8.21 -4.12 -4.57
CA SER A 142 -9.33 -4.09 -5.52
C SER A 142 -10.61 -4.71 -4.97
N GLN A 143 -10.54 -5.47 -3.89
CA GLN A 143 -11.69 -6.09 -3.24
C GLN A 143 -12.21 -5.22 -2.10
N LYS A 144 -13.53 -5.27 -1.93
CA LYS A 144 -14.18 -4.57 -0.82
C LYS A 144 -13.67 -5.12 0.51
N GLU A 145 -13.58 -4.23 1.44
CA GLU A 145 -13.17 -4.41 2.82
C GLU A 145 -13.79 -5.66 3.51
N ALA A 146 -15.08 -5.98 3.23
CA ALA A 146 -15.80 -7.08 3.85
C ALA A 146 -15.29 -8.49 3.42
N ASN A 147 -14.65 -8.62 2.27
CA ASN A 147 -14.18 -9.89 1.72
C ASN A 147 -12.71 -10.21 2.11
N CYS A 148 -12.09 -9.31 2.85
CA CYS A 148 -10.71 -9.44 3.26
C CYS A 148 -10.62 -10.23 4.57
N GLY A 149 -10.27 -11.53 4.52
CA GLY A 149 -9.98 -12.31 5.73
C GLY A 149 -8.87 -11.72 6.61
N MET A 150 -8.04 -10.85 6.05
CA MET A 150 -7.06 -10.03 6.76
C MET A 150 -7.71 -8.94 7.63
N ARG A 151 -8.87 -8.42 7.25
CA ARG A 151 -9.51 -7.31 7.93
C ARG A 151 -9.76 -7.56 9.42
N ARG A 152 -10.25 -8.73 9.82
CA ARG A 152 -10.49 -9.04 11.22
C ARG A 152 -9.22 -8.94 12.08
N ARG A 153 -8.07 -9.28 11.54
CA ARG A 153 -6.78 -9.21 12.26
C ARG A 153 -6.12 -7.83 12.19
N LEU A 154 -6.28 -7.10 11.07
CA LEU A 154 -5.77 -5.75 10.92
C LEU A 154 -6.70 -4.70 11.54
N VAL A 155 -8.02 -4.89 11.47
CA VAL A 155 -9.05 -3.92 11.92
C VAL A 155 -9.47 -4.10 13.38
N SER A 156 -9.21 -5.25 14.01
CA SER A 156 -9.46 -5.41 15.45
C SER A 156 -8.60 -4.47 16.32
N ARG A 157 -7.67 -3.76 15.71
CA ARG A 157 -6.90 -2.69 16.34
C ARG A 157 -7.41 -1.37 15.77
N SER A 158 -7.90 -0.50 16.60
CA SER A 158 -8.42 0.87 16.35
C SER A 158 -7.39 1.83 15.70
N PHE A 159 -6.53 1.35 14.79
CA PHE A 159 -5.28 1.99 14.41
C PHE A 159 -5.28 2.58 13.00
N TRP A 160 -6.26 2.16 12.17
CA TRP A 160 -6.32 2.70 10.83
C TRP A 160 -6.81 4.14 10.87
N GLY A 161 -6.00 5.03 10.35
CA GLY A 161 -6.47 6.28 9.83
C GLY A 161 -7.45 6.01 8.70
N ASP A 162 -7.99 7.02 8.11
CA ASP A 162 -9.08 6.96 7.15
C ASP A 162 -9.03 5.76 6.18
N PHE A 163 -10.07 4.90 6.23
CA PHE A 163 -10.37 4.00 5.14
C PHE A 163 -10.99 4.81 4.02
N SER A 164 -10.30 4.95 2.92
CA SER A 164 -10.89 5.59 1.77
C SER A 164 -11.38 4.56 0.76
N VAL A 165 -12.69 4.53 0.54
CA VAL A 165 -13.33 3.66 -0.46
C VAL A 165 -13.58 4.46 -1.71
N ILE A 166 -12.98 4.05 -2.83
CA ILE A 166 -13.29 4.58 -4.15
C ILE A 166 -14.51 3.83 -4.70
N SER A 167 -15.65 4.48 -4.77
CA SER A 167 -16.94 3.81 -4.89
C SER A 167 -17.43 3.47 -6.31
N LYS A 168 -16.72 3.84 -7.39
CA LYS A 168 -17.09 3.38 -8.75
C LYS A 168 -15.89 3.29 -9.70
N PRO A 169 -15.89 2.30 -10.64
CA PRO A 169 -14.93 2.29 -11.74
C PRO A 169 -15.18 3.48 -12.67
N TYR A 170 -14.10 3.99 -13.26
CA TYR A 170 -14.16 4.95 -14.35
C TYR A 170 -14.85 4.25 -15.53
N ILE A 171 -16.08 4.62 -15.81
CA ILE A 171 -16.75 4.26 -17.06
C ILE A 171 -16.46 5.44 -17.99
N HIS A 172 -15.57 5.23 -18.98
CA HIS A 172 -15.51 6.14 -20.10
C HIS A 172 -16.93 6.26 -20.68
N ALA A 173 -17.54 7.44 -20.55
CA ALA A 173 -18.69 7.75 -21.36
C ALA A 173 -18.20 7.81 -22.82
N GLN A 174 -18.76 6.91 -23.65
CA GLN A 174 -18.61 6.99 -25.08
C GLN A 174 -19.34 8.23 -25.59
#